data_2898398f601cbfd090770cfc303d0184
#
_entry.id   2898398f601cbfd090770cfc303d0184
#
_cell.length_a   1.000
_cell.length_b   1.000
_cell.length_c   1.000
_cell.angle_alpha   90.00
_cell.angle_beta   90.00
_cell.angle_gamma   90.00
#
_symmetry.space_group_name_H-M   'P 1'
#
loop_
_entity.id
_entity.type
_entity.pdbx_description
1 polymer ?
#
loop_
_entity_poly.entity_id
_entity_poly.type
_entity_poly.pdbx_seq_one_letter_code
_entity_poly.pdbx_strand_id
1 'polypeptide(L)'
;MAKISHILLPNPVVIPTGTQLNEAAKLMKTNKITSVLVSKNGRLAGIISVEDIMSTVAERDELDIPVDEIMHSPQLTIDSDKWILDAIVMFERCKASYLGVIENGERIGIIRTDDLLHTYRFDKEAAADKN
;
A
#
# COMPACT_ATOMS: atom_id res chain seq x y z
N MET A 1 -22.37 4.14 9.29
CA MET A 1 -20.95 4.45 9.11
C MET A 1 -20.23 3.20 8.62
N ALA A 2 -19.23 3.34 7.77
CA ALA A 2 -18.53 2.19 7.22
C ALA A 2 -17.36 1.75 8.10
N LYS A 3 -17.15 0.45 8.16
CA LYS A 3 -15.97 -0.14 8.77
C LYS A 3 -14.81 -0.11 7.78
N ILE A 4 -13.60 -0.17 8.29
CA ILE A 4 -12.39 -0.19 7.46
C ILE A 4 -12.42 -1.37 6.48
N SER A 5 -12.85 -2.54 6.94
CA SER A 5 -12.98 -3.71 6.06
C SER A 5 -13.87 -3.47 4.83
N HIS A 6 -14.81 -2.54 4.93
CA HIS A 6 -15.76 -2.25 3.85
C HIS A 6 -15.17 -1.36 2.75
N ILE A 7 -14.11 -0.60 3.06
CA ILE A 7 -13.46 0.28 2.07
C ILE A 7 -12.27 -0.37 1.37
N LEU A 8 -11.85 -1.55 1.81
CA LEU A 8 -10.77 -2.27 1.17
C LEU A 8 -11.25 -2.92 -0.11
N LEU A 9 -10.75 -2.45 -1.24
CA LEU A 9 -11.16 -2.93 -2.56
C LEU A 9 -10.48 -4.26 -2.89
N PRO A 10 -11.16 -5.17 -3.60
CA PRO A 10 -10.56 -6.42 -4.04
C PRO A 10 -9.64 -6.22 -5.24
N ASN A 11 -8.93 -7.28 -5.61
CA ASN A 11 -8.09 -7.33 -6.82
C ASN A 11 -6.97 -6.29 -6.85
N PRO A 12 -6.13 -6.22 -5.81
CA PRO A 12 -4.99 -5.32 -5.83
C PRO A 12 -3.95 -5.76 -6.85
N VAL A 13 -3.14 -4.81 -7.33
CA VAL A 13 -1.91 -5.14 -8.02
C VAL A 13 -0.83 -5.26 -6.93
N VAL A 14 -0.19 -6.41 -6.87
CA VAL A 14 0.85 -6.72 -5.88
C VAL A 14 2.14 -7.07 -6.60
N ILE A 15 3.23 -6.46 -6.18
CA ILE A 15 4.56 -6.74 -6.73
C ILE A 15 5.48 -7.20 -5.59
N PRO A 16 6.44 -8.08 -5.89
CA PRO A 16 7.38 -8.53 -4.86
C PRO A 16 8.45 -7.47 -4.58
N THR A 17 9.07 -7.56 -3.41
CA THR A 17 10.30 -6.80 -3.12
C THR A 17 11.34 -7.13 -4.20
N GLY A 18 12.22 -6.17 -4.48
CA GLY A 18 13.21 -6.30 -5.56
C GLY A 18 12.72 -5.81 -6.91
N THR A 19 11.41 -5.62 -7.09
CA THR A 19 10.89 -5.03 -8.33
C THR A 19 11.44 -3.62 -8.48
N GLN A 20 11.91 -3.28 -9.67
CA GLN A 20 12.46 -1.96 -9.96
C GLN A 20 11.35 -0.93 -10.13
N LEU A 21 11.63 0.33 -9.80
CA LEU A 21 10.66 1.42 -9.91
C LEU A 21 10.06 1.57 -11.30
N ASN A 22 10.90 1.41 -12.34
CA ASN A 22 10.41 1.51 -13.73
C ASN A 22 9.38 0.44 -14.05
N GLU A 23 9.52 -0.77 -13.50
CA GLU A 23 8.54 -1.84 -13.67
C GLU A 23 7.24 -1.52 -12.94
N ALA A 24 7.36 -1.01 -11.71
CA ALA A 24 6.19 -0.58 -10.94
C ALA A 24 5.43 0.55 -11.67
N ALA A 25 6.16 1.51 -12.22
CA ALA A 25 5.57 2.61 -12.99
C ALA A 25 4.81 2.10 -14.21
N LYS A 26 5.36 1.14 -14.94
CA LYS A 26 4.70 0.53 -16.09
C LYS A 26 3.42 -0.18 -15.70
N LEU A 27 3.43 -0.90 -14.59
CA LEU A 27 2.24 -1.59 -14.07
C LEU A 27 1.15 -0.61 -13.68
N MET A 28 1.51 0.48 -13.03
CA MET A 28 0.54 1.52 -12.65
C MET A 28 -0.10 2.14 -13.89
N LYS A 29 0.70 2.42 -14.92
CA LYS A 29 0.20 2.98 -16.18
C LYS A 29 -0.73 2.00 -16.89
N THR A 30 -0.31 0.75 -17.02
CA THR A 30 -1.07 -0.29 -17.72
C THR A 30 -2.41 -0.58 -17.03
N ASN A 31 -2.41 -0.62 -15.70
CA ASN A 31 -3.61 -0.92 -14.92
C ASN A 31 -4.41 0.33 -14.55
N LYS A 32 -3.94 1.52 -14.92
CA LYS A 32 -4.58 2.81 -14.62
C LYS A 32 -4.84 2.99 -13.13
N ILE A 33 -3.83 2.70 -12.33
CA ILE A 33 -3.86 2.80 -10.87
C ILE A 33 -2.75 3.72 -10.38
N THR A 34 -2.92 4.26 -9.19
CA THR A 34 -2.00 5.24 -8.60
C THR A 34 -1.12 4.67 -7.49
N SER A 35 -1.34 3.41 -7.13
CA SER A 35 -0.51 2.74 -6.12
C SER A 35 -0.52 1.24 -6.33
N VAL A 36 0.52 0.57 -5.86
CA VAL A 36 0.62 -0.89 -5.84
C VAL A 36 1.07 -1.35 -4.46
N LEU A 37 0.63 -2.53 -4.07
CA LEU A 37 1.07 -3.17 -2.84
C LEU A 37 2.37 -3.93 -3.11
N VAL A 38 3.22 -4.00 -2.11
CA VAL A 38 4.49 -4.73 -2.18
C VAL A 38 4.44 -5.90 -1.21
N SER A 39 4.79 -7.08 -1.70
CA SER A 39 4.83 -8.28 -0.87
C SER A 39 6.26 -8.77 -0.67
N LYS A 40 6.47 -9.43 0.47
CA LYS A 40 7.72 -10.12 0.77
C LYS A 40 7.37 -11.47 1.38
N ASN A 41 7.83 -12.54 0.73
CA ASN A 41 7.57 -13.91 1.19
C ASN A 41 6.07 -14.19 1.41
N GLY A 42 5.22 -13.71 0.49
CA GLY A 42 3.78 -13.91 0.56
C GLY A 42 3.04 -13.06 1.59
N ARG A 43 3.71 -12.06 2.17
CA ARG A 43 3.11 -11.17 3.17
C ARG A 43 3.14 -9.74 2.68
N LEU A 44 2.16 -8.96 3.12
CA LEU A 44 2.12 -7.54 2.80
C LEU A 44 3.29 -6.81 3.49
N ALA A 45 4.17 -6.21 2.69
CA ALA A 45 5.34 -5.52 3.17
C ALA A 45 5.22 -3.99 3.08
N GLY A 46 4.54 -3.48 2.07
CA GLY A 46 4.44 -2.03 1.91
C GLY A 46 3.54 -1.60 0.77
N ILE A 47 3.56 -0.32 0.50
CA ILE A 47 2.81 0.32 -0.59
C ILE A 47 3.70 1.36 -1.26
N ILE A 48 3.56 1.51 -2.57
CA ILE A 48 4.23 2.55 -3.30
C ILE A 48 3.23 3.24 -4.23
N SER A 49 3.32 4.56 -4.33
CA SER A 49 2.42 5.37 -5.14
C SER A 49 3.17 6.05 -6.29
N VAL A 50 2.40 6.56 -7.26
CA VAL A 50 2.93 7.39 -8.33
C VAL A 50 3.69 8.59 -7.75
N GLU A 51 3.17 9.19 -6.68
CA GLU A 51 3.82 10.35 -6.03
C GLU A 51 5.19 9.98 -5.45
N ASP A 52 5.33 8.77 -4.89
CA ASP A 52 6.60 8.28 -4.38
C ASP A 52 7.63 8.16 -5.51
N ILE A 53 7.19 7.64 -6.66
CA ILE A 53 8.04 7.50 -7.83
C ILE A 53 8.46 8.87 -8.35
N MET A 54 7.51 9.80 -8.47
CA MET A 54 7.78 11.16 -8.94
C MET A 54 8.78 11.88 -8.03
N SER A 55 8.61 11.76 -6.73
CA SER A 55 9.53 12.35 -5.74
C SER A 55 10.93 11.76 -5.87
N THR A 56 11.02 10.45 -6.04
CA THR A 56 12.30 9.77 -6.17
C THR A 56 13.04 10.21 -7.44
N VAL A 57 12.33 10.29 -8.56
CA VAL A 57 12.91 10.75 -9.83
C VAL A 57 13.40 12.20 -9.70
N ALA A 58 12.61 13.05 -9.06
CA ALA A 58 12.99 14.46 -8.86
C ALA A 58 14.24 14.61 -7.99
N GLU A 59 14.42 13.75 -7.01
CA GLU A 59 15.56 13.82 -6.08
C GLU A 59 16.80 13.10 -6.60
N ARG A 60 16.62 11.93 -7.24
CA ARG A 60 17.74 11.05 -7.60
C ARG A 60 17.97 10.91 -9.10
N ASP A 61 17.01 11.33 -9.91
CA ASP A 61 17.05 11.23 -11.38
C ASP A 61 17.33 9.81 -11.87
N GLU A 62 16.75 8.81 -11.19
CA GLU A 62 16.90 7.41 -11.60
C GLU A 62 15.68 6.57 -11.27
N LEU A 63 15.48 5.47 -12.01
CA LEU A 63 14.42 4.51 -11.81
C LEU A 63 14.93 3.08 -11.55
N ASP A 64 16.24 2.91 -11.53
CA ASP A 64 16.87 1.60 -11.25
C ASP A 64 17.04 1.39 -9.76
N ILE A 65 15.95 1.57 -9.04
CA ILE A 65 15.90 1.44 -7.58
C ILE A 65 14.84 0.41 -7.25
N PRO A 66 15.14 -0.57 -6.38
CA PRO A 66 14.12 -1.51 -5.93
C PRO A 66 13.05 -0.80 -5.11
N VAL A 67 11.79 -1.22 -5.28
CA VAL A 67 10.65 -0.60 -4.58
C VAL A 67 10.79 -0.63 -3.06
N ASP A 68 11.49 -1.63 -2.53
CA ASP A 68 11.68 -1.76 -1.08
C ASP A 68 12.47 -0.59 -0.47
N GLU A 69 13.27 0.12 -1.27
CA GLU A 69 14.01 1.29 -0.76
C GLU A 69 13.13 2.51 -0.54
N ILE A 70 11.98 2.58 -1.22
CA ILE A 70 11.12 3.77 -1.14
C ILE A 70 9.67 3.48 -0.75
N MET A 71 9.28 2.22 -0.64
CA MET A 71 7.93 1.86 -0.21
C MET A 71 7.65 2.35 1.21
N HIS A 72 6.39 2.60 1.49
CA HIS A 72 5.94 2.91 2.84
C HIS A 72 5.51 1.62 3.53
N SER A 73 6.09 1.36 4.72
CA SER A 73 5.77 0.19 5.56
C SER A 73 5.33 0.71 6.92
N PRO A 74 4.07 1.11 7.07
CA PRO A 74 3.62 1.77 8.29
C PRO A 74 3.70 0.84 9.50
N GLN A 75 4.24 1.36 10.60
CA GLN A 75 4.30 0.65 11.88
C GLN A 75 3.01 0.81 12.66
N LEU A 76 2.30 1.93 12.46
CA LEU A 76 0.99 2.14 13.08
C LEU A 76 -0.05 1.30 12.37
N THR A 77 -0.88 0.62 13.12
CA THR A 77 -1.91 -0.27 12.59
C THR A 77 -3.26 0.03 13.21
N ILE A 78 -4.30 -0.39 12.49
CA ILE A 78 -5.68 -0.31 12.95
C ILE A 78 -6.37 -1.62 12.59
N ASP A 79 -7.28 -2.08 13.42
CA ASP A 79 -8.03 -3.30 13.17
C ASP A 79 -9.10 -3.08 12.10
N SER A 80 -9.33 -4.08 11.26
CA SER A 80 -10.27 -3.99 10.14
C SER A 80 -11.72 -3.81 10.57
N ASP A 81 -12.08 -4.16 11.81
CA ASP A 81 -13.43 -4.00 12.34
C ASP A 81 -13.70 -2.61 12.92
N LYS A 82 -12.70 -1.74 12.94
CA LYS A 82 -12.87 -0.37 13.39
C LYS A 82 -13.58 0.46 12.31
N TRP A 83 -14.09 1.62 12.74
CA TRP A 83 -14.79 2.54 11.85
C TRP A 83 -13.79 3.41 11.09
N ILE A 84 -14.20 3.91 9.93
CA ILE A 84 -13.38 4.86 9.17
C ILE A 84 -13.03 6.07 10.03
N LEU A 85 -13.97 6.53 10.85
CA LEU A 85 -13.72 7.66 11.75
C LEU A 85 -12.56 7.41 12.71
N ASP A 86 -12.42 6.16 13.19
CA ASP A 86 -11.30 5.79 14.07
C ASP A 86 -9.96 5.99 13.34
N ALA A 87 -9.90 5.62 12.05
CA ALA A 87 -8.70 5.82 11.25
C ALA A 87 -8.38 7.30 11.08
N ILE A 88 -9.39 8.10 10.79
CA ILE A 88 -9.23 9.56 10.62
C ILE A 88 -8.67 10.17 11.90
N VAL A 89 -9.19 9.78 13.05
CA VAL A 89 -8.70 10.26 14.35
C VAL A 89 -7.24 9.85 14.55
N MET A 90 -6.87 8.63 14.19
CA MET A 90 -5.48 8.17 14.29
C MET A 90 -4.54 8.95 13.38
N PHE A 91 -4.94 9.17 12.14
CA PHE A 91 -4.14 9.97 11.21
C PHE A 91 -3.84 11.35 11.80
N GLU A 92 -4.86 11.99 12.36
CA GLU A 92 -4.71 13.33 12.94
C GLU A 92 -3.85 13.32 14.20
N ARG A 93 -4.15 12.44 15.15
CA ARG A 93 -3.44 12.38 16.43
C ARG A 93 -1.99 11.96 16.30
N CYS A 94 -1.73 10.99 15.45
CA CYS A 94 -0.38 10.44 15.29
C CYS A 94 0.41 11.13 14.19
N LYS A 95 -0.19 12.09 13.47
CA LYS A 95 0.43 12.76 12.32
C LYS A 95 0.95 11.75 11.30
N ALA A 96 0.22 10.64 11.16
CA ALA A 96 0.56 9.58 10.23
C ALA A 96 -0.07 9.84 8.87
N SER A 97 0.59 9.39 7.81
CA SER A 97 0.04 9.43 6.45
C SER A 97 -0.44 8.06 5.99
N TYR A 98 -0.01 7.00 6.68
CA TYR A 98 -0.32 5.62 6.36
C TYR A 98 -0.66 4.85 7.63
N LEU A 99 -1.60 3.92 7.51
CA LEU A 99 -1.90 2.94 8.56
C LEU A 99 -1.94 1.55 7.95
N GLY A 100 -1.32 0.59 8.62
CA GLY A 100 -1.51 -0.81 8.27
C GLY A 100 -2.85 -1.29 8.80
N VAL A 101 -3.55 -2.10 8.03
CA VAL A 101 -4.83 -2.69 8.47
C VAL A 101 -4.59 -4.14 8.88
N ILE A 102 -5.03 -4.48 10.08
CA ILE A 102 -4.83 -5.80 10.68
C ILE A 102 -6.16 -6.54 10.79
N GLU A 103 -6.14 -7.81 10.46
CA GLU A 103 -7.28 -8.71 10.67
C GLU A 103 -6.71 -10.06 11.10
N ASN A 104 -7.17 -10.57 12.24
CA ASN A 104 -6.68 -11.82 12.80
C ASN A 104 -5.15 -11.87 12.92
N GLY A 105 -4.54 -10.76 13.31
CA GLY A 105 -3.11 -10.67 13.51
C GLY A 105 -2.28 -10.51 12.24
N GLU A 106 -2.90 -10.50 11.07
CA GLU A 106 -2.20 -10.36 9.79
C GLU A 106 -2.48 -9.00 9.15
N ARG A 107 -1.50 -8.47 8.45
CA ARG A 107 -1.68 -7.25 7.64
C ARG A 107 -2.45 -7.60 6.38
N ILE A 108 -3.62 -6.99 6.22
CA ILE A 108 -4.50 -7.23 5.09
C ILE A 108 -4.66 -6.02 4.17
N GLY A 109 -4.03 -4.91 4.52
CA GLY A 109 -4.09 -3.71 3.69
C GLY A 109 -3.27 -2.58 4.29
N ILE A 110 -3.13 -1.51 3.52
CA ILE A 110 -2.50 -0.27 3.97
C ILE A 110 -3.38 0.86 3.46
N ILE A 111 -3.80 1.75 4.36
CA ILE A 111 -4.62 2.90 3.98
C ILE A 111 -3.77 4.17 4.05
N ARG A 112 -4.00 5.06 3.07
CA ARG A 112 -3.39 6.39 3.03
C ARG A 112 -4.43 7.44 3.38
N THR A 113 -3.97 8.53 4.00
CA THR A 113 -4.85 9.64 4.36
C THR A 113 -5.56 10.21 3.14
N ASP A 114 -4.85 10.39 2.04
CA ASP A 114 -5.36 11.10 0.86
C ASP A 114 -6.09 10.19 -0.12
N ASP A 115 -6.20 8.88 0.13
CA ASP A 115 -6.73 7.97 -0.87
C ASP A 115 -7.54 6.81 -0.27
N LEU A 116 -8.39 7.15 0.68
CA LEU A 116 -9.23 6.15 1.36
C LEU A 116 -10.13 5.37 0.40
N LEU A 117 -10.53 6.00 -0.72
CA LEU A 117 -11.42 5.36 -1.69
C LEU A 117 -10.74 4.36 -2.61
N HIS A 118 -9.40 4.36 -2.67
CA HIS A 118 -8.62 3.49 -3.54
C HIS A 118 -7.69 2.57 -2.75
N THR A 119 -8.11 2.17 -1.56
CA THR A 119 -7.35 1.29 -0.69
C THR A 119 -7.73 -0.17 -0.95
N TYR A 120 -6.73 -1.02 -1.17
CA TYR A 120 -6.93 -2.39 -1.57
C TYR A 120 -6.70 -3.39 -0.45
N ARG A 121 -7.47 -4.46 -0.46
CA ARG A 121 -7.26 -5.61 0.41
C ARG A 121 -6.13 -6.46 -0.18
N PHE A 122 -5.14 -6.80 0.63
CA PHE A 122 -4.04 -7.65 0.21
C PHE A 122 -4.53 -9.08 -0.01
N ASP A 123 -4.26 -9.62 -1.20
CA ASP A 123 -4.56 -11.00 -1.54
C ASP A 123 -3.28 -11.82 -1.44
N LYS A 124 -3.20 -12.62 -0.40
CA LYS A 124 -2.04 -13.46 -0.12
C LYS A 124 -1.81 -14.51 -1.21
N GLU A 125 -2.87 -15.08 -1.76
CA GLU A 125 -2.76 -16.09 -2.83
C GLU A 125 -2.28 -15.46 -4.13
N ALA A 126 -2.82 -14.32 -4.51
CA ALA A 126 -2.38 -13.60 -5.70
C ALA A 126 -0.91 -13.18 -5.57
N ALA A 127 -0.49 -12.74 -4.38
CA ALA A 127 0.90 -12.37 -4.12
C ALA A 127 1.84 -13.58 -4.22
N ALA A 128 1.41 -14.74 -3.73
CA ALA A 128 2.18 -15.97 -3.82
C ALA A 128 2.38 -16.43 -5.27
N ASP A 129 1.35 -16.27 -6.10
CA ASP A 129 1.43 -16.63 -7.52
C ASP A 129 2.39 -15.73 -8.30
N LYS A 130 2.62 -14.51 -7.83
CA LYS A 130 3.50 -13.54 -8.49
C LYS A 130 4.95 -13.61 -8.00
N ASN A 131 5.16 -14.21 -6.88
CA ASN A 131 6.48 -14.37 -6.28
C ASN A 131 7.11 -15.70 -6.67
#